data_1636e15337872497322729aaacb66dfd
#
_entry.id   1636e15337872497322729aaacb66dfd
#
_cell.length_a   1.000
_cell.length_b   1.000
_cell.length_c   1.000
_cell.angle_alpha   90.00
_cell.angle_beta   90.00
_cell.angle_gamma   90.00
#
_symmetry.space_group_name_H-M   'P 1'
#
loop_
_entity.id
_entity.type
_entity.pdbx_description
1 polymer ?
#
loop_
_entity_poly.entity_id
_entity_poly.type
_entity_poly.pdbx_seq_one_letter_code
_entity_poly.pdbx_strand_id
1 'polypeptide(L)'
;MTKYEMISNTIRQRIRDGVYPEDTLIPDQVTLSKEFKVSRMTVKKAMDILEVEGLILRKRGAGTTVRKNALQDDMTADIMDYEGLTKQLEGKEVVSKTISFKIDFPSEKVQDKLSIGKTDPIYKIERLRIVDGKPYIIEHTIMNAQLIPGIDDEVLANSVYQYIHNDLNLEFGGAHRIISADKSTDFDQEHLHCLPDDPILQIEQVVYLEDGTPFEYSKSRSKYTTRTYKIIDLN
;
A
#
# COMPACT_ATOMS: atom_id res chain seq x y z
N MET A 1 9.18 14.58 -2.36
CA MET A 1 10.12 13.41 -2.31
C MET A 1 11.51 13.88 -1.88
N THR A 2 12.03 13.34 -0.79
CA THR A 2 13.37 13.69 -0.28
C THR A 2 14.47 13.05 -1.13
N LYS A 3 15.71 13.56 -1.04
CA LYS A 3 16.85 13.02 -1.82
C LYS A 3 17.15 11.55 -1.49
N TYR A 4 16.98 11.12 -0.25
CA TYR A 4 17.24 9.74 0.13
C TYR A 4 16.12 8.79 -0.36
N GLU A 5 14.88 9.25 -0.40
CA GLU A 5 13.75 8.48 -1.01
C GLU A 5 13.95 8.30 -2.51
N MET A 6 14.36 9.35 -3.22
CA MET A 6 14.68 9.24 -4.65
C MET A 6 15.79 8.21 -4.89
N ILE A 7 16.83 8.19 -4.07
CA ILE A 7 17.95 7.25 -4.20
C ILE A 7 17.50 5.83 -3.89
N SER A 8 16.75 5.60 -2.79
CA SER A 8 16.23 4.27 -2.47
C SER A 8 15.33 3.74 -3.57
N ASN A 9 14.44 4.57 -4.13
CA ASN A 9 13.58 4.21 -5.26
C ASN A 9 14.41 3.84 -6.51
N THR A 10 15.42 4.62 -6.83
CA THR A 10 16.29 4.34 -8.00
C THR A 10 17.05 3.02 -7.84
N ILE A 11 17.60 2.76 -6.65
CA ILE A 11 18.33 1.51 -6.39
C ILE A 11 17.36 0.31 -6.39
N ARG A 12 16.18 0.46 -5.79
CA ARG A 12 15.11 -0.56 -5.81
C ARG A 12 14.74 -0.93 -7.24
N GLN A 13 14.54 0.07 -8.09
CA GLN A 13 14.23 -0.16 -9.49
C GLN A 13 15.37 -0.89 -10.21
N ARG A 14 16.63 -0.52 -9.98
CA ARG A 14 17.80 -1.21 -10.54
C ARG A 14 17.88 -2.66 -10.10
N ILE A 15 17.48 -3.00 -8.87
CA ILE A 15 17.40 -4.38 -8.39
C ILE A 15 16.28 -5.11 -9.15
N ARG A 16 15.09 -4.52 -9.28
CA ARG A 16 13.97 -5.09 -10.06
C ARG A 16 14.32 -5.32 -11.52
N ASP A 17 15.00 -4.38 -12.16
CA ASP A 17 15.43 -4.46 -13.56
C ASP A 17 16.63 -5.38 -13.77
N GLY A 18 17.16 -6.00 -12.71
CA GLY A 18 18.33 -6.88 -12.78
C GLY A 18 19.66 -6.17 -13.05
N VAL A 19 19.72 -4.83 -12.98
CA VAL A 19 20.96 -4.05 -13.07
C VAL A 19 21.89 -4.39 -11.89
N TYR A 20 21.28 -4.66 -10.73
CA TYR A 20 21.95 -5.23 -9.57
C TYR A 20 21.34 -6.62 -9.30
N PRO A 21 21.95 -7.71 -9.85
CA PRO A 21 21.44 -9.07 -9.67
C PRO A 21 21.50 -9.54 -8.20
N GLU A 22 20.67 -10.52 -7.86
CA GLU A 22 20.71 -11.18 -6.55
C GLU A 22 22.09 -11.75 -6.24
N ASP A 23 22.46 -11.76 -4.96
CA ASP A 23 23.77 -12.20 -4.43
C ASP A 23 24.98 -11.41 -4.96
N THR A 24 24.77 -10.30 -5.69
CA THR A 24 25.88 -9.45 -6.18
C THR A 24 26.08 -8.21 -5.32
N LEU A 25 27.30 -7.68 -5.35
CA LEU A 25 27.63 -6.42 -4.69
C LEU A 25 27.03 -5.24 -5.45
N ILE A 26 26.42 -4.32 -4.71
CA ILE A 26 26.06 -3.00 -5.23
C ILE A 26 27.20 -2.01 -4.93
N PRO A 27 27.31 -0.90 -5.70
CA PRO A 27 28.35 0.10 -5.47
C PRO A 27 28.37 0.63 -4.04
N ASP A 28 29.53 0.93 -3.53
CA ASP A 28 29.69 1.45 -2.17
C ASP A 28 29.09 2.89 -1.99
N GLN A 29 28.95 3.30 -0.74
CA GLN A 29 28.37 4.61 -0.42
C GLN A 29 29.16 5.78 -1.00
N VAL A 30 30.49 5.62 -1.23
CA VAL A 30 31.32 6.67 -1.81
C VAL A 30 31.01 6.81 -3.30
N THR A 31 30.90 5.71 -3.98
CA THR A 31 30.57 5.63 -5.41
C THR A 31 29.15 6.17 -5.65
N LEU A 32 28.16 5.69 -4.87
CA LEU A 32 26.78 6.17 -4.96
C LEU A 32 26.66 7.66 -4.60
N SER A 33 27.42 8.17 -3.61
CA SER A 33 27.39 9.59 -3.26
C SER A 33 27.89 10.50 -4.40
N LYS A 34 28.87 10.03 -5.17
CA LYS A 34 29.37 10.73 -6.37
C LYS A 34 28.34 10.66 -7.52
N GLU A 35 27.79 9.49 -7.76
CA GLU A 35 26.79 9.26 -8.80
C GLU A 35 25.56 10.16 -8.60
N PHE A 36 24.97 10.12 -7.41
CA PHE A 36 23.77 10.90 -7.08
C PHE A 36 24.04 12.36 -6.67
N LYS A 37 25.31 12.78 -6.60
CA LYS A 37 25.74 14.13 -6.18
C LYS A 37 25.15 14.54 -4.82
N VAL A 38 25.22 13.65 -3.85
CA VAL A 38 24.70 13.85 -2.48
C VAL A 38 25.75 13.49 -1.43
N SER A 39 25.47 13.81 -0.16
CA SER A 39 26.32 13.40 0.96
C SER A 39 26.28 11.87 1.17
N ARG A 40 27.36 11.31 1.75
CA ARG A 40 27.39 9.90 2.18
C ARG A 40 26.28 9.57 3.19
N MET A 41 25.91 10.53 4.05
CA MET A 41 24.82 10.35 5.01
C MET A 41 23.46 10.20 4.33
N THR A 42 23.24 10.92 3.22
CA THR A 42 22.02 10.79 2.41
C THR A 42 21.95 9.40 1.76
N VAL A 43 23.08 8.92 1.21
CA VAL A 43 23.17 7.56 0.66
C VAL A 43 22.98 6.52 1.78
N LYS A 44 23.64 6.72 2.93
CA LYS A 44 23.46 5.80 4.07
C LYS A 44 22.00 5.65 4.44
N LYS A 45 21.26 6.76 4.55
CA LYS A 45 19.82 6.73 4.88
C LYS A 45 19.00 6.00 3.82
N ALA A 46 19.31 6.18 2.53
CA ALA A 46 18.68 5.41 1.46
C ALA A 46 18.96 3.91 1.56
N MET A 47 20.21 3.54 1.87
CA MET A 47 20.61 2.14 2.08
C MET A 47 19.98 1.53 3.32
N ASP A 48 19.80 2.32 4.39
CA ASP A 48 19.10 1.89 5.60
C ASP A 48 17.66 1.48 5.25
N ILE A 49 16.95 2.26 4.42
CA ILE A 49 15.61 1.93 3.93
C ILE A 49 15.62 0.60 3.16
N LEU A 50 16.51 0.43 2.19
CA LEU A 50 16.57 -0.79 1.38
C LEU A 50 16.95 -2.04 2.19
N GLU A 51 17.75 -1.88 3.25
CA GLU A 51 18.06 -2.96 4.18
C GLU A 51 16.86 -3.34 5.04
N VAL A 52 16.10 -2.35 5.50
CA VAL A 52 14.79 -2.53 6.17
C VAL A 52 13.82 -3.29 5.29
N GLU A 53 13.71 -2.89 4.02
CA GLU A 53 12.87 -3.57 3.04
C GLU A 53 13.35 -5.01 2.73
N GLY A 54 14.54 -5.38 3.23
CA GLY A 54 15.11 -6.69 3.00
C GLY A 54 15.63 -6.90 1.58
N LEU A 55 15.78 -5.84 0.79
CA LEU A 55 16.33 -5.91 -0.57
C LEU A 55 17.84 -6.10 -0.59
N ILE A 56 18.53 -5.58 0.41
CA ILE A 56 19.98 -5.65 0.51
C ILE A 56 20.43 -6.15 1.88
N LEU A 57 21.67 -6.64 1.94
CA LEU A 57 22.33 -7.05 3.18
C LEU A 57 23.70 -6.37 3.24
N ARG A 58 23.96 -5.65 4.35
CA ARG A 58 25.25 -5.02 4.62
C ARG A 58 26.07 -5.89 5.56
N LYS A 59 27.30 -6.24 5.14
CA LYS A 59 28.26 -6.92 6.01
C LYS A 59 29.50 -6.06 6.16
N ARG A 60 29.87 -5.77 7.39
CA ARG A 60 31.09 -5.01 7.72
C ARG A 60 32.31 -5.69 7.07
N GLY A 61 33.04 -4.93 6.26
CA GLY A 61 34.23 -5.42 5.54
C GLY A 61 33.96 -6.21 4.25
N ALA A 62 32.72 -6.64 3.99
CA ALA A 62 32.35 -7.40 2.78
C ALA A 62 31.49 -6.59 1.80
N GLY A 63 31.06 -5.38 2.17
CA GLY A 63 30.25 -4.53 1.31
C GLY A 63 28.74 -4.75 1.49
N THR A 64 27.98 -4.35 0.48
CA THR A 64 26.51 -4.47 0.44
C THR A 64 26.11 -5.34 -0.75
N THR A 65 25.35 -6.37 -0.50
CA THR A 65 24.85 -7.31 -1.52
C THR A 65 23.34 -7.22 -1.65
N VAL A 66 22.82 -7.45 -2.85
CA VAL A 66 21.39 -7.73 -3.06
C VAL A 66 21.07 -9.07 -2.40
N ARG A 67 19.99 -9.13 -1.63
CA ARG A 67 19.59 -10.39 -0.98
C ARG A 67 19.10 -11.40 -2.01
N LYS A 68 19.40 -12.66 -1.75
CA LYS A 68 18.79 -13.77 -2.47
C LYS A 68 17.29 -13.78 -2.20
N ASN A 69 16.48 -13.96 -3.23
CA ASN A 69 15.03 -13.88 -3.18
C ASN A 69 14.48 -12.47 -2.78
N ALA A 70 15.27 -11.43 -3.01
CA ALA A 70 14.83 -10.04 -2.74
C ALA A 70 13.52 -9.67 -3.46
N LEU A 71 13.26 -10.31 -4.61
CA LEU A 71 12.10 -10.05 -5.47
C LEU A 71 11.04 -11.16 -5.41
N GLN A 72 11.24 -12.24 -4.66
CA GLN A 72 10.27 -13.35 -4.60
C GLN A 72 9.02 -13.05 -3.74
N ASP A 73 9.06 -12.00 -2.94
CA ASP A 73 7.96 -11.60 -2.06
C ASP A 73 6.93 -10.65 -2.75
N ASP A 74 6.71 -10.82 -4.05
CA ASP A 74 5.81 -10.00 -4.90
C ASP A 74 4.34 -9.92 -4.43
N MET A 75 3.93 -10.78 -3.50
CA MET A 75 2.60 -10.80 -2.89
C MET A 75 2.59 -10.20 -1.47
N THR A 76 3.74 -9.72 -1.00
CA THR A 76 3.88 -9.15 0.35
C THR A 76 3.63 -7.65 0.29
N ALA A 77 2.50 -7.21 0.82
CA ALA A 77 2.21 -5.79 0.95
C ALA A 77 3.08 -5.18 2.06
N ASP A 78 3.76 -4.07 1.76
CA ASP A 78 4.36 -3.25 2.80
C ASP A 78 3.24 -2.53 3.57
N ILE A 79 3.24 -2.69 4.89
CA ILE A 79 2.27 -2.00 5.76
C ILE A 79 2.42 -0.47 5.69
N MET A 80 3.61 0.00 5.34
CA MET A 80 3.93 1.44 5.27
C MET A 80 3.62 2.05 3.89
N ASP A 81 3.17 1.25 2.91
CA ASP A 81 2.87 1.76 1.59
C ASP A 81 1.45 2.33 1.52
N TYR A 82 1.37 3.64 1.32
CA TYR A 82 0.11 4.41 1.17
C TYR A 82 -0.27 4.66 -0.29
N GLU A 83 0.46 4.07 -1.24
CA GLU A 83 0.25 4.34 -2.67
C GLU A 83 -0.90 3.52 -3.30
N GLY A 84 -1.58 2.72 -2.48
CA GLY A 84 -2.72 1.89 -2.88
C GLY A 84 -2.33 0.60 -3.59
N LEU A 85 -3.30 -0.33 -3.67
CA LEU A 85 -3.08 -1.70 -4.17
C LEU A 85 -2.55 -1.75 -5.61
N THR A 86 -3.01 -0.85 -6.47
CA THR A 86 -2.61 -0.84 -7.89
C THR A 86 -1.10 -0.61 -8.05
N LYS A 87 -0.53 0.24 -7.22
CA LYS A 87 0.91 0.52 -7.26
C LYS A 87 1.71 -0.56 -6.52
N GLN A 88 1.17 -1.13 -5.43
CA GLN A 88 1.79 -2.26 -4.73
C GLN A 88 1.96 -3.49 -5.63
N LEU A 89 1.08 -3.65 -6.62
CA LEU A 89 1.07 -4.76 -7.57
C LEU A 89 1.51 -4.31 -8.98
N GLU A 90 2.44 -3.37 -9.06
CA GLU A 90 3.00 -2.92 -10.35
C GLU A 90 3.56 -4.13 -11.13
N GLY A 91 3.18 -4.22 -12.40
CA GLY A 91 3.53 -5.36 -13.26
C GLY A 91 2.50 -6.49 -13.31
N LYS A 92 1.43 -6.43 -12.49
CA LYS A 92 0.29 -7.36 -12.55
C LYS A 92 -0.93 -6.69 -13.15
N GLU A 93 -1.79 -7.49 -13.76
CA GLU A 93 -3.09 -7.02 -14.21
C GLU A 93 -4.01 -6.84 -12.98
N VAL A 94 -4.37 -5.60 -12.66
CA VAL A 94 -5.26 -5.28 -11.53
C VAL A 94 -6.54 -4.67 -12.07
N VAL A 95 -7.65 -5.39 -11.89
CA VAL A 95 -9.00 -4.94 -12.29
C VAL A 95 -9.81 -4.62 -11.04
N SER A 96 -10.54 -3.49 -11.08
CA SER A 96 -11.50 -3.10 -10.04
C SER A 96 -12.92 -3.36 -10.52
N LYS A 97 -13.69 -4.13 -9.77
CA LYS A 97 -15.13 -4.32 -10.00
C LYS A 97 -15.88 -3.66 -8.85
N THR A 98 -16.62 -2.59 -9.14
CA THR A 98 -17.52 -1.98 -8.17
C THR A 98 -18.70 -2.92 -7.92
N ILE A 99 -18.89 -3.30 -6.65
CA ILE A 99 -20.04 -4.09 -6.19
C ILE A 99 -21.19 -3.16 -5.80
N SER A 100 -20.85 -2.09 -5.05
CA SER A 100 -21.80 -1.09 -4.59
C SER A 100 -21.12 0.27 -4.47
N PHE A 101 -21.82 1.31 -4.90
CA PHE A 101 -21.42 2.69 -4.71
C PHE A 101 -22.64 3.54 -4.38
N LYS A 102 -22.57 4.28 -3.29
CA LYS A 102 -23.66 5.17 -2.89
C LYS A 102 -23.17 6.33 -2.02
N ILE A 103 -23.93 7.43 -2.05
CA ILE A 103 -23.79 8.52 -1.10
C ILE A 103 -24.75 8.26 0.07
N ASP A 104 -24.27 8.44 1.29
CA ASP A 104 -25.04 8.20 2.52
C ASP A 104 -24.58 9.16 3.63
N PHE A 105 -25.13 9.03 4.82
CA PHE A 105 -24.71 9.77 6.00
C PHE A 105 -24.00 8.84 7.00
N PRO A 106 -23.04 9.37 7.79
CA PRO A 106 -22.22 8.55 8.65
C PRO A 106 -22.95 8.06 9.90
N SER A 107 -22.74 6.79 10.26
CA SER A 107 -23.06 6.28 11.59
C SER A 107 -22.16 6.93 12.65
N GLU A 108 -22.54 6.86 13.94
CA GLU A 108 -21.72 7.38 15.05
C GLU A 108 -20.27 6.88 14.99
N LYS A 109 -20.06 5.57 14.74
CA LYS A 109 -18.72 5.00 14.57
C LYS A 109 -17.93 5.68 13.44
N VAL A 110 -18.55 5.98 12.31
CA VAL A 110 -17.91 6.63 11.17
C VAL A 110 -17.63 8.10 11.46
N GLN A 111 -18.54 8.79 12.16
CA GLN A 111 -18.32 10.17 12.62
C GLN A 111 -17.06 10.25 13.49
N ASP A 112 -16.92 9.34 14.45
CA ASP A 112 -15.73 9.28 15.32
C ASP A 112 -14.44 8.97 14.53
N LYS A 113 -14.49 8.00 13.60
CA LYS A 113 -13.33 7.59 12.82
C LYS A 113 -12.84 8.66 11.84
N LEU A 114 -13.76 9.41 11.24
CA LEU A 114 -13.46 10.44 10.24
C LEU A 114 -13.52 11.86 10.79
N SER A 115 -13.86 12.04 12.08
CA SER A 115 -14.02 13.37 12.73
C SER A 115 -14.98 14.28 11.97
N ILE A 116 -16.12 13.72 11.53
CA ILE A 116 -17.15 14.41 10.75
C ILE A 116 -18.49 14.46 11.47
N GLY A 117 -19.35 15.39 11.06
CA GLY A 117 -20.71 15.55 11.59
C GLY A 117 -21.70 14.54 10.98
N LYS A 118 -22.83 14.34 11.66
CA LYS A 118 -23.89 13.41 11.22
C LYS A 118 -24.53 13.77 9.88
N THR A 119 -24.41 15.01 9.45
CA THR A 119 -24.98 15.55 8.20
C THR A 119 -23.96 15.65 7.07
N ASP A 120 -22.69 15.32 7.34
CA ASP A 120 -21.66 15.34 6.31
C ASP A 120 -21.82 14.13 5.40
N PRO A 121 -21.96 14.34 4.07
CA PRO A 121 -22.17 13.23 3.16
C PRO A 121 -20.89 12.38 3.07
N ILE A 122 -21.08 11.07 2.97
CA ILE A 122 -20.01 10.10 2.76
C ILE A 122 -20.27 9.27 1.54
N TYR A 123 -19.20 8.86 0.87
CA TYR A 123 -19.23 7.74 -0.07
C TYR A 123 -19.13 6.43 0.70
N LYS A 124 -20.01 5.48 0.37
CA LYS A 124 -19.89 4.06 0.75
C LYS A 124 -19.58 3.28 -0.52
N ILE A 125 -18.44 2.64 -0.55
CA ILE A 125 -17.88 1.97 -1.71
C ILE A 125 -17.55 0.54 -1.36
N GLU A 126 -18.03 -0.41 -2.14
CA GLU A 126 -17.65 -1.82 -2.06
C GLU A 126 -17.06 -2.24 -3.40
N ARG A 127 -15.80 -2.67 -3.39
CA ARG A 127 -15.09 -3.11 -4.59
C ARG A 127 -14.45 -4.46 -4.40
N LEU A 128 -14.54 -5.28 -5.46
CA LEU A 128 -13.69 -6.46 -5.60
C LEU A 128 -12.48 -6.09 -6.46
N ARG A 129 -11.29 -6.33 -5.92
CA ARG A 129 -10.05 -6.22 -6.67
C ARG A 129 -9.66 -7.60 -7.17
N ILE A 130 -9.40 -7.68 -8.45
CA ILE A 130 -9.05 -8.90 -9.18
C ILE A 130 -7.62 -8.74 -9.67
N VAL A 131 -6.76 -9.71 -9.40
CA VAL A 131 -5.35 -9.70 -9.79
C VAL A 131 -5.08 -10.92 -10.64
N ASP A 132 -4.55 -10.71 -11.85
CA ASP A 132 -4.28 -11.78 -12.83
C ASP A 132 -5.50 -12.70 -13.03
N GLY A 133 -6.70 -12.09 -13.14
CA GLY A 133 -7.98 -12.78 -13.34
C GLY A 133 -8.54 -13.48 -12.09
N LYS A 134 -7.92 -13.37 -10.91
CA LYS A 134 -8.39 -14.03 -9.67
C LYS A 134 -8.86 -13.01 -8.64
N PRO A 135 -10.00 -13.28 -7.94
CA PRO A 135 -10.42 -12.48 -6.79
C PRO A 135 -9.29 -12.36 -5.76
N TYR A 136 -8.98 -11.13 -5.35
CA TYR A 136 -7.84 -10.86 -4.50
C TYR A 136 -8.22 -10.21 -3.16
N ILE A 137 -8.95 -9.09 -3.19
CA ILE A 137 -9.41 -8.35 -2.00
C ILE A 137 -10.80 -7.80 -2.23
N ILE A 138 -11.64 -7.84 -1.20
CA ILE A 138 -12.83 -7.02 -1.07
C ILE A 138 -12.46 -5.78 -0.26
N GLU A 139 -12.78 -4.61 -0.79
CA GLU A 139 -12.62 -3.31 -0.11
C GLU A 139 -13.99 -2.75 0.25
N HIS A 140 -14.20 -2.46 1.54
CA HIS A 140 -15.32 -1.67 2.05
C HIS A 140 -14.75 -0.32 2.47
N THR A 141 -14.98 0.71 1.69
CA THR A 141 -14.37 2.02 1.87
C THR A 141 -15.43 3.07 2.13
N ILE A 142 -15.19 3.90 3.14
CA ILE A 142 -15.99 5.06 3.47
C ILE A 142 -15.10 6.28 3.39
N MET A 143 -15.51 7.29 2.60
CA MET A 143 -14.78 8.55 2.44
C MET A 143 -15.68 9.75 2.67
N ASN A 144 -15.13 10.83 3.22
CA ASN A 144 -15.82 12.10 3.31
C ASN A 144 -16.00 12.68 1.89
N ALA A 145 -17.26 12.80 1.44
CA ALA A 145 -17.55 13.23 0.07
C ALA A 145 -17.28 14.72 -0.19
N GLN A 146 -17.21 15.54 0.86
CA GLN A 146 -16.85 16.95 0.74
C GLN A 146 -15.33 17.14 0.63
N LEU A 147 -14.57 16.29 1.33
CA LEU A 147 -13.10 16.34 1.33
C LEU A 147 -12.53 15.68 0.06
N ILE A 148 -13.16 14.61 -0.41
CA ILE A 148 -12.78 13.87 -1.61
C ILE A 148 -13.92 13.96 -2.64
N PRO A 149 -14.13 15.10 -3.29
CA PRO A 149 -15.21 15.26 -4.27
C PRO A 149 -14.93 14.48 -5.56
N GLY A 150 -15.96 14.22 -6.36
CA GLY A 150 -15.83 13.73 -7.74
C GLY A 150 -15.57 12.22 -7.88
N ILE A 151 -15.76 11.43 -6.85
CA ILE A 151 -15.73 9.96 -6.98
C ILE A 151 -16.93 9.51 -7.82
N ASP A 152 -16.65 8.82 -8.91
CA ASP A 152 -17.63 8.24 -9.84
C ASP A 152 -17.20 6.84 -10.29
N ASP A 153 -17.94 6.23 -11.20
CA ASP A 153 -17.65 4.89 -11.71
C ASP A 153 -16.32 4.82 -12.47
N GLU A 154 -15.88 5.89 -13.13
CA GLU A 154 -14.61 5.95 -13.85
C GLU A 154 -13.44 5.96 -12.85
N VAL A 155 -13.51 6.78 -11.81
CA VAL A 155 -12.52 6.80 -10.73
C VAL A 155 -12.47 5.46 -10.01
N LEU A 156 -13.65 4.83 -9.74
CA LEU A 156 -13.73 3.54 -9.06
C LEU A 156 -13.22 2.37 -9.90
N ALA A 157 -13.32 2.43 -11.20
CA ALA A 157 -12.73 1.43 -12.10
C ALA A 157 -11.19 1.49 -12.11
N ASN A 158 -10.63 2.64 -11.75
CA ASN A 158 -9.20 2.91 -11.72
C ASN A 158 -8.65 2.98 -10.27
N SER A 159 -7.55 3.71 -10.07
CA SER A 159 -6.94 3.92 -8.77
C SER A 159 -7.50 5.17 -8.09
N VAL A 160 -8.36 4.98 -7.10
CA VAL A 160 -8.91 6.09 -6.26
C VAL A 160 -7.78 6.90 -5.61
N TYR A 161 -6.70 6.25 -5.16
CA TYR A 161 -5.58 6.95 -4.53
C TYR A 161 -4.77 7.78 -5.52
N GLN A 162 -4.63 7.33 -6.77
CA GLN A 162 -4.03 8.16 -7.82
C GLN A 162 -4.90 9.38 -8.15
N TYR A 163 -6.22 9.21 -8.19
CA TYR A 163 -7.15 10.32 -8.34
C TYR A 163 -7.00 11.35 -7.21
N ILE A 164 -6.97 10.89 -5.95
CA ILE A 164 -6.80 11.77 -4.79
C ILE A 164 -5.46 12.53 -4.86
N HIS A 165 -4.37 11.85 -5.23
CA HIS A 165 -3.06 12.47 -5.31
C HIS A 165 -2.90 13.38 -6.54
N ASN A 166 -3.24 12.89 -7.74
CA ASN A 166 -2.94 13.57 -9.00
C ASN A 166 -3.97 14.63 -9.37
N ASP A 167 -5.26 14.36 -9.15
CA ASP A 167 -6.35 15.24 -9.61
C ASP A 167 -6.79 16.19 -8.49
N LEU A 168 -6.85 15.72 -7.25
CA LEU A 168 -7.20 16.56 -6.10
C LEU A 168 -5.97 17.23 -5.46
N ASN A 169 -4.74 16.83 -5.82
CA ASN A 169 -3.47 17.32 -5.26
C ASN A 169 -3.42 17.20 -3.72
N LEU A 170 -3.95 16.11 -3.18
CA LEU A 170 -3.93 15.81 -1.75
C LEU A 170 -2.82 14.80 -1.44
N GLU A 171 -1.99 15.12 -0.45
CA GLU A 171 -0.88 14.27 -0.02
C GLU A 171 -1.29 13.42 1.18
N PHE A 172 -0.86 12.16 1.18
CA PHE A 172 -1.12 11.21 2.26
C PHE A 172 -0.11 11.38 3.40
N GLY A 173 -0.61 11.54 4.63
CA GLY A 173 0.20 11.69 5.84
C GLY A 173 0.46 10.40 6.57
N GLY A 174 -0.46 9.44 6.46
CA GLY A 174 -0.32 8.16 7.18
C GLY A 174 -1.61 7.38 7.32
N ALA A 175 -1.52 6.22 7.98
CA ALA A 175 -2.70 5.44 8.36
C ALA A 175 -2.54 4.77 9.72
N HIS A 176 -3.62 4.68 10.46
CA HIS A 176 -3.74 3.79 11.62
C HIS A 176 -4.39 2.49 11.15
N ARG A 177 -3.71 1.37 11.30
CA ARG A 177 -4.16 0.05 10.82
C ARG A 177 -4.29 -0.95 11.95
N ILE A 178 -5.34 -1.77 11.88
CA ILE A 178 -5.54 -2.95 12.73
C ILE A 178 -5.63 -4.15 11.80
N ILE A 179 -4.71 -5.09 11.97
CA ILE A 179 -4.67 -6.35 11.23
C ILE A 179 -5.23 -7.44 12.13
N SER A 180 -6.21 -8.18 11.64
CA SER A 180 -6.87 -9.24 12.40
C SER A 180 -7.23 -10.42 11.49
N ALA A 181 -7.44 -11.58 12.10
CA ALA A 181 -8.05 -12.72 11.44
C ALA A 181 -9.56 -12.75 11.77
N ASP A 182 -10.36 -13.19 10.79
CA ASP A 182 -11.80 -13.37 10.91
C ASP A 182 -12.22 -14.64 10.17
N LYS A 183 -13.48 -15.07 10.31
CA LYS A 183 -14.07 -16.12 9.48
C LYS A 183 -14.67 -15.51 8.22
N SER A 184 -14.75 -16.33 7.16
CA SER A 184 -15.45 -15.92 5.94
C SER A 184 -16.95 -15.73 6.22
N THR A 185 -17.49 -14.64 5.67
CA THR A 185 -18.93 -14.36 5.61
C THR A 185 -19.50 -14.86 4.29
N ASP A 186 -20.83 -14.90 4.15
CA ASP A 186 -21.48 -15.22 2.88
C ASP A 186 -21.03 -14.28 1.75
N PHE A 187 -20.78 -13.02 2.07
CA PHE A 187 -20.25 -12.01 1.12
C PHE A 187 -18.83 -12.34 0.66
N ASP A 188 -17.95 -12.78 1.57
CA ASP A 188 -16.61 -13.23 1.22
C ASP A 188 -16.66 -14.52 0.37
N GLN A 189 -17.55 -15.45 0.70
CA GLN A 189 -17.73 -16.69 -0.06
C GLN A 189 -18.17 -16.40 -1.50
N GLU A 190 -19.12 -15.48 -1.68
CA GLU A 190 -19.62 -15.09 -3.00
C GLU A 190 -18.51 -14.41 -3.85
N HIS A 191 -17.75 -13.49 -3.25
CA HIS A 191 -16.86 -12.62 -4.02
C HIS A 191 -15.39 -13.06 -4.04
N LEU A 192 -14.89 -13.70 -2.96
CA LEU A 192 -13.52 -14.22 -2.89
C LEU A 192 -13.42 -15.72 -3.18
N HIS A 193 -14.55 -16.38 -3.42
CA HIS A 193 -14.61 -17.82 -3.61
C HIS A 193 -14.01 -18.59 -2.42
N CYS A 194 -14.32 -18.14 -1.21
CA CYS A 194 -13.96 -18.80 0.04
C CYS A 194 -14.92 -19.96 0.32
N LEU A 195 -14.46 -20.92 1.09
CA LEU A 195 -15.33 -21.91 1.72
C LEU A 195 -15.92 -21.33 3.03
N PRO A 196 -17.04 -21.88 3.52
CA PRO A 196 -17.52 -21.57 4.86
C PRO A 196 -16.42 -21.79 5.90
N ASP A 197 -16.30 -20.85 6.84
CA ASP A 197 -15.26 -20.84 7.89
C ASP A 197 -13.79 -20.71 7.43
N ASP A 198 -13.54 -20.49 6.14
CA ASP A 198 -12.17 -20.15 5.69
C ASP A 198 -11.65 -18.93 6.45
N PRO A 199 -10.38 -18.95 6.91
CA PRO A 199 -9.78 -17.79 7.53
C PRO A 199 -9.67 -16.61 6.55
N ILE A 200 -10.04 -15.43 7.01
CA ILE A 200 -9.93 -14.16 6.30
C ILE A 200 -8.91 -13.28 7.03
N LEU A 201 -7.99 -12.74 6.27
CA LEU A 201 -7.14 -11.65 6.74
C LEU A 201 -7.90 -10.34 6.55
N GLN A 202 -8.18 -9.65 7.66
CA GLN A 202 -8.89 -8.37 7.65
C GLN A 202 -7.95 -7.25 8.07
N ILE A 203 -8.01 -6.13 7.35
CA ILE A 203 -7.35 -4.89 7.73
C ILE A 203 -8.40 -3.81 7.85
N GLU A 204 -8.55 -3.28 9.04
CA GLU A 204 -9.33 -2.08 9.32
C GLU A 204 -8.38 -0.89 9.42
N GLN A 205 -8.65 0.21 8.71
CA GLN A 205 -7.77 1.36 8.75
C GLN A 205 -8.54 2.70 8.73
N VAL A 206 -7.88 3.72 9.27
CA VAL A 206 -8.18 5.12 9.04
C VAL A 206 -6.97 5.73 8.35
N VAL A 207 -7.18 6.40 7.22
CA VAL A 207 -6.11 7.05 6.45
C VAL A 207 -6.25 8.57 6.60
N TYR A 208 -5.09 9.22 6.75
CA TYR A 208 -4.98 10.65 7.02
C TYR A 208 -4.25 11.36 5.88
N LEU A 209 -4.64 12.59 5.62
CA LEU A 209 -3.88 13.53 4.80
C LEU A 209 -2.63 14.01 5.55
N GLU A 210 -1.72 14.70 4.85
CA GLU A 210 -0.47 15.22 5.42
C GLU A 210 -0.70 16.19 6.59
N ASP A 211 -1.82 16.91 6.59
CA ASP A 211 -2.23 17.80 7.68
C ASP A 211 -2.85 17.09 8.89
N GLY A 212 -2.96 15.76 8.84
CA GLY A 212 -3.57 14.93 9.88
C GLY A 212 -5.09 14.77 9.77
N THR A 213 -5.73 15.31 8.73
CA THR A 213 -7.18 15.16 8.53
C THR A 213 -7.53 13.73 8.09
N PRO A 214 -8.41 13.00 8.81
CA PRO A 214 -8.84 11.67 8.37
C PRO A 214 -9.82 11.80 7.20
N PHE A 215 -9.54 11.11 6.09
CA PHE A 215 -10.37 11.17 4.89
C PHE A 215 -11.01 9.84 4.50
N GLU A 216 -10.41 8.73 4.93
CA GLU A 216 -10.89 7.38 4.64
C GLU A 216 -10.97 6.52 5.90
N TYR A 217 -12.07 5.81 6.06
CA TYR A 217 -12.21 4.67 6.95
C TYR A 217 -12.54 3.44 6.11
N SER A 218 -11.69 2.44 6.14
CA SER A 218 -11.91 1.25 5.30
C SER A 218 -11.62 -0.06 6.02
N LYS A 219 -12.21 -1.12 5.45
CA LYS A 219 -11.90 -2.51 5.75
C LYS A 219 -11.57 -3.21 4.46
N SER A 220 -10.44 -3.88 4.41
CA SER A 220 -10.10 -4.81 3.34
C SER A 220 -10.11 -6.23 3.88
N ARG A 221 -10.67 -7.15 3.08
CA ARG A 221 -10.80 -8.56 3.42
C ARG A 221 -10.20 -9.40 2.29
N SER A 222 -9.33 -10.31 2.65
CA SER A 222 -8.67 -11.21 1.69
C SER A 222 -8.62 -12.63 2.24
N LYS A 223 -8.64 -13.62 1.33
CA LYS A 223 -8.46 -15.01 1.71
C LYS A 223 -7.04 -15.21 2.28
N TYR A 224 -6.90 -16.03 3.31
CA TYR A 224 -5.61 -16.31 3.98
C TYR A 224 -4.49 -16.78 3.04
N THR A 225 -4.84 -17.36 1.88
CA THR A 225 -3.88 -17.84 0.89
C THR A 225 -3.46 -16.80 -0.15
N THR A 226 -4.12 -15.62 -0.19
CA THR A 226 -3.92 -14.65 -1.28
C THR A 226 -3.03 -13.49 -0.90
N ARG A 227 -2.94 -13.13 0.39
CA ARG A 227 -2.19 -11.96 0.82
C ARG A 227 -1.41 -12.22 2.10
N THR A 228 -0.18 -11.71 2.14
CA THR A 228 0.69 -11.71 3.32
C THR A 228 1.15 -10.28 3.60
N TYR A 229 1.30 -9.93 4.87
CA TYR A 229 1.92 -8.68 5.28
C TYR A 229 3.28 -8.95 5.91
N LYS A 230 4.26 -8.15 5.53
CA LYS A 230 5.60 -8.18 6.08
C LYS A 230 5.82 -6.92 6.91
N ILE A 231 6.19 -7.10 8.17
CA ILE A 231 6.63 -6.02 9.04
C ILE A 231 8.10 -6.27 9.32
N ILE A 232 8.94 -5.25 9.16
CA ILE A 232 10.36 -5.33 9.47
C ILE A 232 10.61 -4.36 10.62
N ASP A 233 10.91 -4.91 11.79
CA ASP A 233 11.37 -4.14 12.95
C ASP A 233 12.89 -4.00 12.90
N LEU A 234 13.37 -2.78 13.11
CA LEU A 234 14.79 -2.47 13.26
C LEU A 234 15.03 -1.92 14.66
N ASN A 235 15.90 -2.60 15.39
CA ASN A 235 16.47 -2.12 16.67
C ASN A 235 17.74 -1.31 16.45
#